data_daac55efd18b91b3919b62bf458ff6b6
#
_entry.id   daac55efd18b91b3919b62bf458ff6b6
#
_cell.length_a   1.000
_cell.length_b   1.000
_cell.length_c   1.000
_cell.angle_alpha   90.00
_cell.angle_beta   90.00
_cell.angle_gamma   90.00
#
_symmetry.space_group_name_H-M   'P 1'
#
loop_
_entity.id
_entity.type
_entity.pdbx_description
1 polymer ?
#
loop_
_entity_poly.entity_id
_entity_poly.type
_entity_poly.pdbx_seq_one_letter_code
_entity_poly.pdbx_strand_id
1 'polypeptide(L)'
;MCNLSYSPNSNYVEITLDRKGLLQFMELLRSKKGKLNFPLSNTTSDMISVRCLEVIPVSTETFSGTDYHIMCLYDLKSSTVQFLFDVDGFSEMQYILNFINETGDHFHMFADFDLFISKEETDEMSVIKAVTIYPQVESTCR
;
A
#
# COMPACT_ATOMS: atom_id res chain seq x y z
N MET A 1 6.16 15.55 -2.85
CA MET A 1 5.52 15.28 -1.54
C MET A 1 4.82 13.94 -1.58
N CYS A 2 4.79 13.26 -0.48
CA CYS A 2 4.14 11.96 -0.40
C CYS A 2 2.93 12.03 0.51
N ASN A 3 1.88 11.30 0.18
CA ASN A 3 0.68 11.20 1.01
C ASN A 3 0.21 9.76 1.06
N LEU A 4 -0.31 9.38 2.20
CA LEU A 4 -0.93 8.08 2.40
C LEU A 4 -2.26 8.30 3.10
N SER A 5 -3.33 7.81 2.53
CA SER A 5 -4.66 8.00 3.10
C SER A 5 -5.52 6.74 2.94
N TYR A 6 -6.49 6.61 3.82
CA TYR A 6 -7.37 5.45 3.91
C TYR A 6 -8.81 5.90 4.00
N SER A 7 -9.68 5.25 3.23
CA SER A 7 -11.12 5.47 3.30
C SER A 7 -11.78 4.32 4.05
N PRO A 8 -12.26 4.53 5.28
CA PRO A 8 -12.91 3.45 6.02
C PRO A 8 -14.22 3.00 5.40
N ASN A 9 -14.91 3.89 4.67
CA ASN A 9 -16.19 3.55 4.06
C ASN A 9 -16.05 2.56 2.90
N SER A 10 -14.94 2.60 2.18
CA SER A 10 -14.74 1.74 1.02
C SER A 10 -13.55 0.79 1.16
N ASN A 11 -12.89 0.78 2.30
CA ASN A 11 -11.69 -0.03 2.54
C ASN A 11 -10.66 0.19 1.43
N TYR A 12 -10.38 1.46 1.15
CA TYR A 12 -9.56 1.87 0.02
C TYR A 12 -8.38 2.71 0.50
N VAL A 13 -7.22 2.49 -0.10
CA VAL A 13 -6.00 3.22 0.22
C VAL A 13 -5.51 3.98 -1.00
N GLU A 14 -5.14 5.24 -0.81
CA GLU A 14 -4.46 6.03 -1.83
C GLU A 14 -3.05 6.34 -1.36
N ILE A 15 -2.09 6.08 -2.22
CA ILE A 15 -0.69 6.38 -1.96
C ILE A 15 -0.22 7.33 -3.04
N THR A 16 0.28 8.49 -2.66
CA THR A 16 0.89 9.43 -3.61
C THR A 16 2.38 9.50 -3.29
N LEU A 17 3.21 9.23 -4.26
CA LEU A 17 4.65 9.18 -4.08
C LEU A 17 5.34 10.09 -5.08
N ASP A 18 6.19 11.00 -4.59
CA ASP A 18 7.11 11.70 -5.47
C ASP A 18 8.22 10.71 -5.86
N ARG A 19 9.14 11.14 -6.70
CA ARG A 19 10.19 10.25 -7.19
C ARG A 19 11.02 9.67 -6.04
N LYS A 20 11.34 10.50 -5.06
CA LYS A 20 12.13 10.04 -3.91
C LYS A 20 11.37 8.98 -3.11
N GLY A 21 10.08 9.24 -2.85
CA GLY A 21 9.25 8.27 -2.13
C GLY A 21 9.09 6.97 -2.88
N LEU A 22 8.95 7.04 -4.20
CA LEU A 22 8.85 5.86 -5.05
C LEU A 22 10.12 5.01 -4.94
N LEU A 23 11.29 5.64 -5.03
CA LEU A 23 12.56 4.94 -4.91
C LEU A 23 12.76 4.34 -3.51
N GLN A 24 12.30 5.05 -2.48
CA GLN A 24 12.36 4.52 -1.11
C GLN A 24 11.46 3.29 -0.94
N PHE A 25 10.28 3.31 -1.54
CA PHE A 25 9.39 2.14 -1.49
C PHE A 25 10.03 0.95 -2.23
N MET A 26 10.61 1.22 -3.39
CA MET A 26 11.31 0.17 -4.15
C MET A 26 12.46 -0.43 -3.33
N GLU A 27 13.17 0.39 -2.55
CA GLU A 27 14.23 -0.10 -1.70
C GLU A 27 13.70 -0.99 -0.56
N LEU A 28 12.55 -0.64 0.02
CA LEU A 28 11.93 -1.50 1.03
C LEU A 28 11.58 -2.86 0.44
N LEU A 29 11.13 -2.90 -0.80
CA LEU A 29 10.82 -4.17 -1.45
C LEU A 29 12.07 -5.02 -1.66
N ARG A 30 13.20 -4.39 -1.98
CA ARG A 30 14.46 -5.13 -2.10
C ARG A 30 14.92 -5.68 -0.77
N SER A 31 14.75 -4.90 0.30
CA SER A 31 15.10 -5.33 1.65
C SER A 31 14.08 -6.31 2.22
N LYS A 32 12.91 -6.39 1.61
CA LYS A 32 11.80 -7.27 1.99
C LYS A 32 11.20 -6.94 3.35
N LYS A 33 11.50 -5.80 3.91
CA LYS A 33 10.92 -5.32 5.17
C LYS A 33 11.23 -3.85 5.36
N GLY A 34 10.51 -3.21 6.23
CA GLY A 34 10.78 -1.84 6.65
C GLY A 34 9.55 -0.98 6.61
N LYS A 35 9.75 0.28 6.89
CA LYS A 35 8.67 1.25 6.99
C LYS A 35 9.00 2.50 6.19
N LEU A 36 7.95 3.12 5.66
CA LEU A 36 8.03 4.41 5.00
C LEU A 36 7.06 5.34 5.73
N ASN A 37 7.58 6.45 6.25
CA ASN A 37 6.77 7.39 7.01
C ASN A 37 6.21 8.48 6.11
N PHE A 38 4.99 8.90 6.41
CA PHE A 38 4.29 9.93 5.66
C PHE A 38 3.89 11.07 6.60
N PRO A 39 3.92 12.31 6.12
CA PRO A 39 3.43 13.41 6.93
C PRO A 39 1.92 13.31 7.07
N LEU A 40 1.41 13.67 8.23
CA LEU A 40 -0.03 13.79 8.38
C LEU A 40 -0.46 15.06 7.67
N SER A 41 -1.56 14.98 6.96
CA SER A 41 -2.07 16.09 6.20
C SER A 41 -3.55 16.29 6.49
N ASN A 42 -4.10 17.42 6.07
CA ASN A 42 -5.52 17.63 6.17
C ASN A 42 -6.23 16.64 5.25
N THR A 43 -7.24 16.00 5.79
CA THR A 43 -7.97 15.00 5.03
C THR A 43 -9.36 15.51 4.73
N THR A 44 -9.98 14.93 3.70
CA THR A 44 -11.38 15.16 3.44
C THR A 44 -12.21 14.33 4.41
N SER A 45 -13.51 14.53 4.41
CA SER A 45 -14.39 13.79 5.30
C SER A 45 -14.35 12.28 5.07
N ASP A 46 -13.96 11.85 3.87
CA ASP A 46 -13.99 10.45 3.50
C ASP A 46 -12.64 9.75 3.63
N MET A 47 -11.58 10.49 3.83
CA MET A 47 -10.23 9.94 3.85
C MET A 47 -9.51 10.32 5.13
N ILE A 48 -8.77 9.37 5.69
CA ILE A 48 -7.98 9.57 6.89
C ILE A 48 -6.51 9.56 6.50
N SER A 49 -5.76 10.54 6.98
CA SER A 49 -4.31 10.57 6.77
C SER A 49 -3.66 9.45 7.57
N VAL A 50 -2.77 8.70 6.93
CA VAL A 50 -2.09 7.56 7.54
C VAL A 50 -0.61 7.89 7.71
N ARG A 51 -0.07 7.50 8.85
CA ARG A 51 1.28 7.89 9.26
C ARG A 51 2.38 7.06 8.64
N CYS A 52 2.12 5.79 8.38
CA CYS A 52 3.18 4.85 8.04
C CYS A 52 2.69 3.76 7.08
N LEU A 53 3.59 3.33 6.20
CA LEU A 53 3.39 2.16 5.37
C LEU A 53 4.46 1.16 5.77
N GLU A 54 4.09 -0.07 6.06
CA GLU A 54 5.01 -1.11 6.47
C GLU A 54 5.01 -2.26 5.48
N VAL A 55 6.19 -2.77 5.15
CA VAL A 55 6.37 -3.93 4.27
C VAL A 55 6.71 -5.13 5.14
N ILE A 56 5.91 -6.19 5.01
CA ILE A 56 6.02 -7.39 5.85
C ILE A 56 6.13 -8.62 4.95
N PRO A 57 7.23 -9.38 5.06
CA PRO A 57 7.34 -10.63 4.30
C PRO A 57 6.51 -11.72 4.97
N VAL A 58 5.84 -12.52 4.14
CA VAL A 58 5.07 -13.66 4.63
C VAL A 58 5.40 -14.90 3.80
N SER A 59 5.06 -16.04 4.35
CA SER A 59 5.23 -17.31 3.68
C SER A 59 4.23 -17.44 2.53
N THR A 60 4.61 -18.14 1.48
CA THR A 60 3.71 -18.43 0.35
C THR A 60 2.45 -19.13 0.83
N GLU A 61 2.53 -19.90 1.91
CA GLU A 61 1.38 -20.60 2.45
C GLU A 61 0.29 -19.66 2.96
N THR A 62 0.64 -18.41 3.28
CA THR A 62 -0.33 -17.41 3.71
C THR A 62 -1.45 -17.25 2.68
N PHE A 63 -1.14 -17.41 1.40
CA PHE A 63 -2.09 -17.24 0.31
C PHE A 63 -2.54 -18.58 -0.29
N SER A 64 -2.34 -19.70 0.42
CA SER A 64 -2.72 -21.02 -0.08
C SER A 64 -4.17 -21.08 -0.51
N GLY A 65 -4.42 -21.68 -1.66
CA GLY A 65 -5.76 -21.81 -2.19
C GLY A 65 -6.25 -20.58 -2.94
N THR A 66 -5.41 -19.58 -3.12
CA THR A 66 -5.75 -18.37 -3.87
C THR A 66 -4.68 -18.06 -4.90
N ASP A 67 -4.99 -17.13 -5.79
CA ASP A 67 -4.03 -16.61 -6.76
C ASP A 67 -3.38 -15.32 -6.28
N TYR A 68 -3.61 -14.93 -5.03
CA TYR A 68 -3.08 -13.69 -4.50
C TYR A 68 -1.68 -13.87 -3.92
N HIS A 69 -0.87 -12.83 -4.01
CA HIS A 69 0.48 -12.78 -3.46
C HIS A 69 0.71 -11.52 -2.64
N ILE A 70 -0.31 -10.67 -2.54
CA ILE A 70 -0.24 -9.39 -1.84
C ILE A 70 -1.51 -9.24 -1.01
N MET A 71 -1.35 -8.83 0.24
CA MET A 71 -2.48 -8.47 1.08
C MET A 71 -2.17 -7.13 1.74
N CYS A 72 -3.19 -6.30 1.91
CA CYS A 72 -3.03 -4.99 2.50
C CYS A 72 -3.97 -4.85 3.68
N LEU A 73 -3.43 -4.42 4.81
CA LEU A 73 -4.20 -4.23 6.04
C LEU A 73 -4.01 -2.79 6.54
N TYR A 74 -5.04 -2.25 7.17
CA TYR A 74 -4.94 -0.98 7.87
C TYR A 74 -5.05 -1.23 9.38
N ASP A 75 -4.06 -0.77 10.13
CA ASP A 75 -4.07 -0.84 11.59
C ASP A 75 -4.39 0.54 12.14
N LEU A 76 -5.60 0.69 12.68
CA LEU A 76 -6.08 1.95 13.23
C LEU A 76 -5.22 2.39 14.42
N LYS A 77 -4.82 1.46 15.26
CA LYS A 77 -4.10 1.78 16.50
C LYS A 77 -2.76 2.44 16.22
N SER A 78 -2.02 1.94 15.24
CA SER A 78 -0.71 2.48 14.92
C SER A 78 -0.72 3.43 13.72
N SER A 79 -1.87 3.66 13.11
CA SER A 79 -2.01 4.46 11.89
C SER A 79 -1.04 3.96 10.82
N THR A 80 -1.12 2.66 10.53
CA THR A 80 -0.19 2.01 9.61
C THR A 80 -0.96 1.22 8.56
N VAL A 81 -0.56 1.39 7.30
CA VAL A 81 -0.97 0.49 6.22
C VAL A 81 0.12 -0.56 6.09
N GLN A 82 -0.25 -1.83 6.22
CA GLN A 82 0.68 -2.94 6.13
C GLN A 82 0.48 -3.66 4.81
N PHE A 83 1.56 -3.82 4.05
CA PHE A 83 1.56 -4.67 2.86
C PHE A 83 2.27 -5.96 3.20
N LEU A 84 1.56 -7.07 3.02
CA LEU A 84 2.09 -8.41 3.25
C LEU A 84 2.35 -9.02 1.88
N PHE A 85 3.59 -9.44 1.65
CA PHE A 85 4.00 -10.00 0.37
C PHE A 85 4.65 -11.36 0.58
N ASP A 86 4.28 -12.35 -0.25
CA ASP A 86 5.14 -13.53 -0.38
C ASP A 86 6.21 -13.22 -1.44
N VAL A 87 7.01 -14.19 -1.81
CA VAL A 87 8.12 -13.97 -2.75
C VAL A 87 7.63 -13.45 -4.09
N ASP A 88 6.50 -13.95 -4.57
CA ASP A 88 5.93 -13.50 -5.84
C ASP A 88 5.28 -12.14 -5.70
N GLY A 89 4.73 -11.84 -4.53
CA GLY A 89 4.16 -10.52 -4.24
C GLY A 89 5.19 -9.41 -4.29
N PHE A 90 6.39 -9.67 -3.78
CA PHE A 90 7.48 -8.70 -3.90
C PHE A 90 7.81 -8.40 -5.36
N SER A 91 7.87 -9.43 -6.19
CA SER A 91 8.15 -9.26 -7.62
C SER A 91 7.03 -8.49 -8.32
N GLU A 92 5.78 -8.79 -8.00
CA GLU A 92 4.64 -8.09 -8.57
C GLU A 92 4.66 -6.60 -8.21
N MET A 93 4.91 -6.28 -6.95
CA MET A 93 4.91 -4.88 -6.53
C MET A 93 6.09 -4.13 -7.13
N GLN A 94 7.24 -4.76 -7.26
CA GLN A 94 8.37 -4.13 -7.94
C GLN A 94 8.03 -3.81 -9.40
N TYR A 95 7.36 -4.72 -10.08
CA TYR A 95 6.91 -4.48 -11.45
C TYR A 95 5.97 -3.28 -11.52
N ILE A 96 5.02 -3.19 -10.59
CA ILE A 96 4.06 -2.09 -10.53
C ILE A 96 4.79 -0.76 -10.31
N LEU A 97 5.71 -0.71 -9.36
CA LEU A 97 6.43 0.53 -9.08
C LEU A 97 7.35 0.93 -10.24
N ASN A 98 7.96 -0.03 -10.91
CA ASN A 98 8.74 0.25 -12.12
C ASN A 98 7.87 0.82 -13.23
N PHE A 99 6.68 0.27 -13.42
CA PHE A 99 5.71 0.79 -14.39
C PHE A 99 5.37 2.25 -14.09
N ILE A 100 5.07 2.56 -12.83
CA ILE A 100 4.75 3.92 -12.41
C ILE A 100 5.93 4.85 -12.66
N ASN A 101 7.13 4.40 -12.31
CA ASN A 101 8.34 5.19 -12.47
C ASN A 101 8.66 5.48 -13.95
N GLU A 102 8.42 4.52 -14.82
CA GLU A 102 8.74 4.66 -16.24
C GLU A 102 7.68 5.42 -17.02
N THR A 103 6.41 5.25 -16.68
CA THR A 103 5.32 5.82 -17.45
C THR A 103 4.77 7.12 -16.86
N GLY A 104 4.91 7.32 -15.56
CA GLY A 104 4.27 8.45 -14.89
C GLY A 104 2.78 8.26 -14.70
N ASP A 105 2.25 7.08 -14.97
CA ASP A 105 0.84 6.79 -14.78
C ASP A 105 0.57 6.16 -13.41
N HIS A 106 -0.63 6.37 -12.91
CA HIS A 106 -1.05 5.71 -11.67
C HIS A 106 -1.38 4.25 -11.92
N PHE A 107 -1.49 3.48 -10.86
CA PHE A 107 -1.83 2.07 -10.93
C PHE A 107 -2.90 1.73 -9.89
N HIS A 108 -3.96 1.07 -10.32
CA HIS A 108 -5.02 0.60 -9.44
C HIS A 108 -4.83 -0.88 -9.16
N MET A 109 -4.83 -1.24 -7.87
CA MET A 109 -4.78 -2.63 -7.46
C MET A 109 -6.10 -2.97 -6.81
N PHE A 110 -6.72 -4.04 -7.27
CA PHE A 110 -7.94 -4.53 -6.66
C PHE A 110 -7.66 -5.90 -6.06
N ALA A 111 -8.20 -6.13 -4.90
CA ALA A 111 -8.03 -7.40 -4.25
C ALA A 111 -9.35 -7.81 -3.60
N ASP A 112 -9.79 -9.01 -3.90
CA ASP A 112 -10.95 -9.56 -3.22
C ASP A 112 -10.40 -10.48 -2.13
N PHE A 113 -10.09 -9.90 -0.99
CA PHE A 113 -9.51 -10.64 0.12
C PHE A 113 -10.59 -11.19 1.05
N ASP A 114 -11.81 -11.39 0.57
CA ASP A 114 -12.89 -11.90 1.41
C ASP A 114 -12.52 -13.20 2.10
N LEU A 115 -11.66 -13.98 1.49
CA LEU A 115 -11.20 -15.24 2.07
C LEU A 115 -10.39 -15.05 3.35
N PHE A 116 -9.83 -13.85 3.56
CA PHE A 116 -8.97 -13.59 4.71
C PHE A 116 -9.65 -12.75 5.78
N ILE A 117 -10.77 -12.13 5.48
CA ILE A 117 -11.44 -11.19 6.38
C ILE A 117 -11.70 -11.80 7.75
N SER A 118 -12.19 -13.01 7.78
CA SER A 118 -12.57 -13.62 9.06
C SER A 118 -11.38 -13.93 9.96
N LYS A 119 -10.17 -13.95 9.41
CA LYS A 119 -8.98 -14.27 10.19
C LYS A 119 -8.23 -13.06 10.68
N GLU A 120 -8.21 -12.01 9.85
CA GLU A 120 -7.35 -10.87 10.11
C GLU A 120 -8.12 -9.63 10.56
N GLU A 121 -9.42 -9.58 10.29
CA GLU A 121 -10.17 -8.40 10.62
C GLU A 121 -10.56 -8.39 12.09
N THR A 122 -10.20 -7.32 12.78
CA THR A 122 -10.57 -7.08 14.18
C THR A 122 -11.08 -5.65 14.27
N ASP A 123 -11.46 -5.21 15.46
CA ASP A 123 -11.91 -3.83 15.66
C ASP A 123 -10.82 -2.82 15.30
N GLU A 124 -9.55 -3.21 15.36
CA GLU A 124 -8.41 -2.33 15.10
C GLU A 124 -7.78 -2.55 13.73
N MET A 125 -8.08 -3.67 13.08
CA MET A 125 -7.48 -4.04 11.81
C MET A 125 -8.56 -4.20 10.74
N SER A 126 -8.32 -3.63 9.58
CA SER A 126 -9.24 -3.73 8.45
C SER A 126 -8.50 -4.25 7.22
N VAL A 127 -9.15 -5.14 6.47
CA VAL A 127 -8.60 -5.63 5.21
C VAL A 127 -8.91 -4.63 4.11
N ILE A 128 -7.88 -4.17 3.42
CA ILE A 128 -8.01 -3.20 2.34
C ILE A 128 -8.43 -3.94 1.07
N LYS A 129 -9.41 -3.40 0.36
CA LYS A 129 -9.93 -4.02 -0.86
C LYS A 129 -9.39 -3.41 -2.13
N ALA A 130 -8.92 -2.20 -2.09
CA ALA A 130 -8.37 -1.53 -3.27
C ALA A 130 -7.29 -0.54 -2.86
N VAL A 131 -6.26 -0.45 -3.69
CA VAL A 131 -5.16 0.48 -3.49
C VAL A 131 -4.87 1.16 -4.81
N THR A 132 -4.71 2.48 -4.79
CA THR A 132 -4.23 3.21 -5.96
C THR A 132 -2.93 3.90 -5.60
N ILE A 133 -1.94 3.76 -6.44
CA ILE A 133 -0.65 4.42 -6.28
C ILE A 133 -0.53 5.48 -7.36
N TYR A 134 -0.37 6.72 -6.94
CA TYR A 134 -0.24 7.85 -7.84
C TYR A 134 1.18 8.38 -7.82
N PRO A 135 1.81 8.55 -8.98
CA PRO A 135 3.05 9.30 -9.01
C PRO A 135 2.71 10.77 -8.85
N GLN A 136 3.43 11.47 -7.99
CA GLN A 136 3.27 12.91 -7.92
C GLN A 136 4.11 13.51 -9.01
N VAL A 137 3.45 14.15 -9.97
CA VAL A 137 4.15 14.88 -10.99
C VAL A 137 4.72 16.10 -10.31
N GLU A 138 6.02 16.19 -10.27
CA GLU A 138 6.62 17.38 -9.80
C GLU A 138 6.21 18.46 -10.75
N SER A 139 5.59 19.39 -10.20
CA SER A 139 5.24 20.49 -10.92
C SER A 139 6.37 21.33 -11.12
N THR A 140 6.99 20.99 -12.05
CA THR A 140 8.12 21.63 -12.35
C THR A 140 7.90 22.86 -12.98
N CYS A 141 6.87 23.09 -13.16
CA CYS A 141 6.74 24.14 -13.72
C CYS A 141 6.82 25.11 -12.99
N ARG A 142 7.22 25.36 -12.97
CA ARG A 142 7.27 26.32 -12.50
C ARG A 142 8.22 27.03 -12.82
#